data_996b899006602cf39a8ccfa755e3c72f
#
_entry.id   996b899006602cf39a8ccfa755e3c72f
#
_cell.length_a   1.000
_cell.length_b   1.000
_cell.length_c   1.000
_cell.angle_alpha   90.00
_cell.angle_beta   90.00
_cell.angle_gamma   90.00
#
_symmetry.space_group_name_H-M   'P 1'
#
loop_
_entity.id
_entity.type
_entity.pdbx_description
1 polymer ?
#
loop_
_entity_poly.entity_id
_entity_poly.type
_entity_poly.pdbx_seq_one_letter_code
_entity_poly.pdbx_strand_id
1 'polypeptide(L)'
;MSAARRKEKRMSVLNGLEPKSVFKFFEDISAIPRGSGNTKAVSDYLAEFARVRGLEHYQDELNNIIIIAPATEGYENAEPVIIQGHMDMVCEKAPDCAKDMEKEGLDLAVEGDVVFARGTTLGADDGIAVAMALAVLDSKELPHPRVEAVITVDEEVGMDGAMGIDLSPLKGKMLINIDSEDEGIFTVSCAGGAHVECTLPAAREDFDGQALDIAVTGLLGGHSGAEIDKGRANANMLMGRLLYALGKATEFRLVSVRGGLKDNAIPTASYAAVIVSDADAAKAVCAEMEAQFKDEYRVNDGAICVSVSAGERAPALDKAATEKAVCMLVCMPNGIQAMSADIAGLVQTSLNLGILTTREDAVCASFSVRSSVASQKRMLIDRLECLTAQLGGTVSISGDYPGWAYRQDSPLRDLMAEVFTEQYSHAPTIAAIHAGLECGLFLGKKPELDCVSLGPDIDEIHTFREKLHIASTQRTWALLTETLKRMK
;
A
#
# COMPACT_ATOMS: atom_id res chain seq x y z
N MET A 1 6.80 49.97 -23.43
CA MET A 1 5.96 49.21 -24.36
C MET A 1 5.69 47.86 -23.69
N SER A 2 4.46 47.71 -23.22
CA SER A 2 4.00 46.59 -22.41
C SER A 2 3.84 45.34 -23.29
N ALA A 3 4.57 44.28 -22.93
CA ALA A 3 4.37 42.95 -23.51
C ALA A 3 3.29 42.23 -22.69
N ALA A 4 2.04 42.52 -22.98
CA ALA A 4 0.95 41.68 -22.54
C ALA A 4 1.02 40.36 -23.32
N ARG A 5 1.61 39.31 -22.73
CA ARG A 5 1.47 37.95 -23.23
C ARG A 5 -0.02 37.60 -23.25
N ARG A 6 -0.58 37.46 -24.44
CA ARG A 6 -1.86 36.79 -24.66
C ARG A 6 -1.77 35.39 -24.04
N LYS A 7 -2.52 35.15 -22.95
CA LYS A 7 -2.90 33.79 -22.58
C LYS A 7 -3.73 33.27 -23.75
N GLU A 8 -3.15 32.45 -24.61
CA GLU A 8 -3.91 31.63 -25.54
C GLU A 8 -4.87 30.81 -24.67
N LYS A 9 -6.15 30.96 -24.94
CA LYS A 9 -7.20 30.16 -24.30
C LYS A 9 -6.98 28.73 -24.80
N ARG A 10 -6.27 27.90 -24.03
CA ARG A 10 -6.16 26.46 -24.31
C ARG A 10 -7.58 25.96 -24.48
N MET A 11 -7.92 25.40 -25.64
CA MET A 11 -9.23 24.76 -25.82
C MET A 11 -9.28 23.60 -24.84
N SER A 12 -10.32 23.56 -24.02
CA SER A 12 -10.55 22.47 -23.07
C SER A 12 -10.69 21.15 -23.84
N VAL A 13 -9.84 20.18 -23.50
CA VAL A 13 -9.78 18.87 -24.16
C VAL A 13 -10.97 17.99 -23.74
N LEU A 14 -11.41 18.14 -22.50
CA LEU A 14 -12.48 17.34 -21.92
C LEU A 14 -13.87 18.00 -22.02
N ASN A 15 -13.99 19.18 -22.66
CA ASN A 15 -15.21 19.98 -22.78
C ASN A 15 -16.30 19.34 -23.67
N GLY A 16 -16.57 18.15 -23.60
CA GLY A 16 -17.63 17.45 -24.36
C GLY A 16 -18.01 16.18 -23.66
N LEU A 17 -17.30 15.89 -22.61
CA LEU A 17 -17.52 14.69 -21.80
C LEU A 17 -18.57 14.97 -20.71
N GLU A 18 -19.38 13.98 -20.43
CA GLU A 18 -20.29 13.99 -19.29
C GLU A 18 -19.71 13.08 -18.18
N PRO A 19 -19.87 13.41 -16.89
CA PRO A 19 -20.50 14.62 -16.35
C PRO A 19 -19.60 15.86 -16.53
N LYS A 20 -20.14 16.92 -17.11
CA LYS A 20 -19.36 18.14 -17.44
C LYS A 20 -18.59 18.72 -16.26
N SER A 21 -19.22 18.76 -15.09
CA SER A 21 -18.59 19.32 -13.88
C SER A 21 -17.40 18.50 -13.45
N VAL A 22 -17.49 17.18 -13.44
CA VAL A 22 -16.41 16.28 -13.05
C VAL A 22 -15.22 16.43 -14.00
N PHE A 23 -15.43 16.25 -15.31
CA PHE A 23 -14.34 16.36 -16.28
C PHE A 23 -13.74 17.77 -16.38
N LYS A 24 -14.55 18.81 -16.12
CA LYS A 24 -14.02 20.18 -16.00
C LYS A 24 -13.06 20.31 -14.81
N PHE A 25 -13.44 19.87 -13.62
CA PHE A 25 -12.56 19.95 -12.46
C PHE A 25 -11.35 19.04 -12.59
N PHE A 26 -11.51 17.86 -13.18
CA PHE A 26 -10.37 17.00 -13.49
C PHE A 26 -9.36 17.68 -14.43
N GLU A 27 -9.81 18.35 -15.48
CA GLU A 27 -8.94 19.12 -16.38
C GLU A 27 -8.30 20.33 -15.68
N ASP A 28 -9.05 21.03 -14.81
CA ASP A 28 -8.54 22.17 -14.03
C ASP A 28 -7.38 21.76 -13.11
N ILE A 29 -7.52 20.65 -12.33
CA ILE A 29 -6.45 20.17 -11.45
C ILE A 29 -5.29 19.52 -12.21
N SER A 30 -5.54 18.88 -13.33
CA SER A 30 -4.49 18.31 -14.20
C SER A 30 -3.60 19.38 -14.85
N ALA A 31 -4.06 20.63 -14.90
CA ALA A 31 -3.23 21.76 -15.34
C ALA A 31 -2.25 22.25 -14.26
N ILE A 32 -2.35 21.75 -13.03
CA ILE A 32 -1.52 22.12 -11.88
C ILE A 32 -0.58 20.93 -11.58
N PRO A 33 0.75 21.14 -11.55
CA PRO A 33 1.68 20.11 -11.07
C PRO A 33 1.33 19.72 -9.64
N ARG A 34 1.17 18.41 -9.38
CA ARG A 34 0.67 17.90 -8.10
C ARG A 34 1.25 16.53 -7.71
N GLY A 35 2.50 16.26 -8.12
CA GLY A 35 3.22 15.08 -7.63
C GLY A 35 3.36 15.09 -6.11
N SER A 36 3.48 13.92 -5.48
CA SER A 36 3.73 13.81 -4.05
C SER A 36 4.88 14.70 -3.60
N GLY A 37 4.73 15.40 -2.48
CA GLY A 37 5.65 16.45 -2.01
C GLY A 37 5.52 17.80 -2.74
N ASN A 38 4.75 17.92 -3.83
CA ASN A 38 4.54 19.15 -4.61
C ASN A 38 3.06 19.56 -4.68
N THR A 39 2.35 19.48 -3.56
CA THR A 39 0.89 19.61 -3.49
C THR A 39 0.39 21.01 -3.15
N LYS A 40 1.28 21.94 -2.77
CA LYS A 40 0.87 23.30 -2.31
C LYS A 40 0.01 24.05 -3.32
N ALA A 41 0.35 24.00 -4.60
CA ALA A 41 -0.37 24.76 -5.63
C ALA A 41 -1.79 24.23 -5.87
N VAL A 42 -1.98 22.91 -5.87
CA VAL A 42 -3.31 22.30 -6.00
C VAL A 42 -4.13 22.49 -4.73
N SER A 43 -3.53 22.40 -3.55
CA SER A 43 -4.20 22.70 -2.28
C SER A 43 -4.69 24.15 -2.23
N ASP A 44 -3.87 25.12 -2.67
CA ASP A 44 -4.29 26.52 -2.77
C ASP A 44 -5.43 26.75 -3.78
N TYR A 45 -5.42 26.01 -4.89
CA TYR A 45 -6.54 26.01 -5.85
C TYR A 45 -7.85 25.54 -5.17
N LEU A 46 -7.79 24.47 -4.37
CA LEU A 46 -8.94 23.93 -3.63
C LEU A 46 -9.42 24.92 -2.56
N ALA A 47 -8.52 25.58 -1.84
CA ALA A 47 -8.87 26.62 -0.86
C ALA A 47 -9.54 27.82 -1.55
N GLU A 48 -9.01 28.26 -2.70
CA GLU A 48 -9.65 29.34 -3.49
C GLU A 48 -11.00 28.91 -4.07
N PHE A 49 -11.15 27.65 -4.50
CA PHE A 49 -12.44 27.08 -4.92
C PHE A 49 -13.49 27.23 -3.81
N ALA A 50 -13.15 26.85 -2.57
CA ALA A 50 -14.03 26.97 -1.42
C ALA A 50 -14.34 28.45 -1.08
N ARG A 51 -13.32 29.29 -1.04
CA ARG A 51 -13.44 30.72 -0.72
C ARG A 51 -14.39 31.46 -1.66
N VAL A 52 -14.28 31.27 -2.97
CA VAL A 52 -15.12 31.98 -3.96
C VAL A 52 -16.57 31.50 -3.94
N ARG A 53 -16.84 30.33 -3.38
CA ARG A 53 -18.20 29.77 -3.19
C ARG A 53 -18.77 30.05 -1.80
N GLY A 54 -17.98 30.65 -0.91
CA GLY A 54 -18.39 30.90 0.48
C GLY A 54 -18.53 29.64 1.32
N LEU A 55 -17.81 28.58 0.95
CA LEU A 55 -17.80 27.32 1.69
C LEU A 55 -16.81 27.39 2.85
N GLU A 56 -17.21 26.82 3.98
CA GLU A 56 -16.31 26.60 5.12
C GLU A 56 -15.19 25.65 4.70
N HIS A 57 -13.93 25.96 5.03
CA HIS A 57 -12.79 25.12 4.68
C HIS A 57 -11.64 25.25 5.67
N TYR A 58 -10.82 24.20 5.75
CA TYR A 58 -9.64 24.09 6.61
C TYR A 58 -8.48 23.54 5.80
N GLN A 59 -7.44 24.32 5.60
CA GLN A 59 -6.18 23.91 4.97
C GLN A 59 -5.11 23.84 6.08
N ASP A 60 -4.45 22.69 6.22
CA ASP A 60 -3.41 22.51 7.24
C ASP A 60 -1.99 22.81 6.72
N GLU A 61 -1.00 22.66 7.60
CA GLU A 61 0.41 22.92 7.29
C GLU A 61 1.01 21.87 6.34
N LEU A 62 0.42 20.69 6.24
CA LEU A 62 0.80 19.64 5.30
C LEU A 62 0.19 19.84 3.91
N ASN A 63 -0.74 20.79 3.77
CA ASN A 63 -1.56 21.08 2.60
C ASN A 63 -2.77 20.14 2.41
N ASN A 64 -3.16 19.34 3.41
CA ASN A 64 -4.48 18.72 3.38
C ASN A 64 -5.56 19.79 3.38
N ILE A 65 -6.73 19.47 2.82
CA ILE A 65 -7.86 20.41 2.87
C ILE A 65 -9.17 19.68 3.18
N ILE A 66 -9.97 20.28 4.05
CA ILE A 66 -11.36 19.90 4.32
C ILE A 66 -12.24 21.02 3.78
N ILE A 67 -13.23 20.70 2.95
CA ILE A 67 -14.22 21.67 2.43
C ILE A 67 -15.62 21.19 2.80
N ILE A 68 -16.44 22.07 3.34
CA ILE A 68 -17.73 21.71 3.89
C ILE A 68 -18.86 22.47 3.17
N ALA A 69 -19.78 21.71 2.57
CA ALA A 69 -21.02 22.24 2.07
C ALA A 69 -22.18 21.94 3.04
N PRO A 70 -23.07 22.93 3.31
CA PRO A 70 -24.26 22.68 4.13
C PRO A 70 -25.20 21.71 3.41
N ALA A 71 -26.09 21.06 4.16
CA ALA A 71 -27.16 20.25 3.60
C ALA A 71 -28.07 21.08 2.69
N THR A 72 -28.55 20.46 1.63
CA THR A 72 -29.59 21.06 0.77
C THR A 72 -30.97 20.99 1.43
N GLU A 73 -31.92 21.76 0.91
CA GLU A 73 -33.30 21.81 1.43
C GLU A 73 -33.91 20.40 1.59
N GLY A 74 -34.38 20.09 2.79
CA GLY A 74 -34.98 18.81 3.16
C GLY A 74 -33.98 17.74 3.62
N TYR A 75 -32.67 18.07 3.72
CA TYR A 75 -31.61 17.17 4.20
C TYR A 75 -30.92 17.68 5.49
N GLU A 76 -31.47 18.73 6.11
CA GLU A 76 -30.85 19.41 7.26
C GLU A 76 -30.69 18.51 8.50
N ASN A 77 -31.52 17.46 8.59
CA ASN A 77 -31.48 16.49 9.68
C ASN A 77 -30.84 15.15 9.28
N ALA A 78 -30.41 15.01 8.02
CA ALA A 78 -29.72 13.81 7.56
C ALA A 78 -28.31 13.71 8.16
N GLU A 79 -27.80 12.49 8.33
CA GLU A 79 -26.43 12.24 8.79
C GLU A 79 -25.43 12.86 7.78
N PRO A 80 -24.48 13.67 8.21
CA PRO A 80 -23.45 14.20 7.34
C PRO A 80 -22.58 13.10 6.73
N VAL A 81 -22.13 13.32 5.49
CA VAL A 81 -21.31 12.37 4.75
C VAL A 81 -19.95 12.96 4.41
N ILE A 82 -18.92 12.15 4.52
CA ILE A 82 -17.55 12.48 4.13
C ILE A 82 -17.31 11.89 2.74
N ILE A 83 -16.80 12.70 1.81
CA ILE A 83 -16.24 12.26 0.53
C ILE A 83 -14.73 12.46 0.61
N GLN A 84 -13.96 11.41 0.37
CA GLN A 84 -12.53 11.43 0.57
C GLN A 84 -11.78 10.94 -0.66
N GLY A 85 -10.63 11.54 -0.91
CA GLY A 85 -9.61 11.16 -1.88
C GLY A 85 -8.34 11.96 -1.67
N HIS A 86 -7.28 11.67 -2.42
CA HIS A 86 -6.02 12.38 -2.33
C HIS A 86 -5.74 13.27 -3.55
N MET A 87 -4.99 14.37 -3.34
CA MET A 87 -4.72 15.33 -4.42
C MET A 87 -3.38 15.12 -5.11
N ASP A 88 -2.46 14.38 -4.52
CA ASP A 88 -1.18 14.05 -5.12
C ASP A 88 -1.30 12.96 -6.19
N MET A 89 -0.24 12.65 -6.86
CA MET A 89 -0.16 11.59 -7.87
C MET A 89 1.28 11.11 -8.04
N VAL A 90 1.45 9.88 -8.48
CA VAL A 90 2.74 9.36 -8.96
C VAL A 90 3.17 10.08 -10.23
N CYS A 91 4.41 10.55 -10.28
CA CYS A 91 4.98 11.27 -11.42
C CYS A 91 5.93 10.40 -12.24
N GLU A 92 5.37 9.52 -13.10
CA GLU A 92 6.13 8.71 -14.04
C GLU A 92 6.01 9.24 -15.47
N LYS A 93 7.05 9.06 -16.28
CA LYS A 93 7.04 9.51 -17.67
C LYS A 93 7.74 8.54 -18.61
N ALA A 94 7.32 8.54 -19.87
CA ALA A 94 7.96 7.76 -20.92
C ALA A 94 9.44 8.20 -21.09
N PRO A 95 10.35 7.29 -21.46
CA PRO A 95 11.78 7.61 -21.59
C PRO A 95 12.13 8.76 -22.53
N ASP A 96 11.29 9.03 -23.53
CA ASP A 96 11.43 10.10 -24.53
C ASP A 96 10.62 11.36 -24.18
N CYS A 97 9.89 11.36 -23.07
CA CYS A 97 9.11 12.51 -22.64
C CYS A 97 9.99 13.56 -21.96
N ALA A 98 10.02 14.76 -22.52
CA ALA A 98 10.83 15.87 -22.01
C ALA A 98 10.11 16.74 -20.96
N LYS A 99 8.84 16.43 -20.62
CA LYS A 99 8.02 17.21 -19.68
C LYS A 99 8.67 17.30 -18.30
N ASP A 100 8.67 18.47 -17.71
CA ASP A 100 9.02 18.71 -16.30
C ASP A 100 7.74 18.65 -15.46
N MET A 101 7.46 17.47 -14.88
CA MET A 101 6.23 17.25 -14.11
C MET A 101 6.19 17.99 -12.77
N GLU A 102 7.30 18.56 -12.32
CA GLU A 102 7.32 19.44 -11.16
C GLU A 102 6.79 20.86 -11.46
N LYS A 103 6.80 21.28 -12.75
CA LYS A 103 6.49 22.64 -13.15
C LYS A 103 5.39 22.77 -14.20
N GLU A 104 5.10 21.70 -14.92
CA GLU A 104 4.19 21.70 -16.05
C GLU A 104 2.99 20.81 -15.77
N GLY A 105 1.78 21.32 -16.02
CA GLY A 105 0.55 20.52 -15.99
C GLY A 105 0.53 19.45 -17.09
N LEU A 106 -0.38 18.52 -16.97
CA LEU A 106 -0.50 17.37 -17.87
C LEU A 106 -1.00 17.76 -19.26
N ASP A 107 -0.62 16.99 -20.28
CA ASP A 107 -1.11 17.12 -21.65
C ASP A 107 -2.19 16.07 -21.92
N LEU A 108 -3.42 16.38 -21.50
CA LEU A 108 -4.56 15.48 -21.58
C LEU A 108 -4.97 15.19 -23.03
N ALA A 109 -5.44 13.98 -23.26
CA ALA A 109 -6.01 13.53 -24.53
C ALA A 109 -7.15 12.55 -24.28
N VAL A 110 -8.01 12.43 -25.31
CA VAL A 110 -9.12 11.46 -25.31
C VAL A 110 -8.99 10.57 -26.53
N GLU A 111 -9.10 9.26 -26.33
CA GLU A 111 -9.14 8.28 -27.41
C GLU A 111 -10.22 7.22 -27.12
N GLY A 112 -11.26 7.19 -27.95
CA GLY A 112 -12.41 6.30 -27.70
C GLY A 112 -13.10 6.60 -26.38
N ASP A 113 -13.12 5.62 -25.48
CA ASP A 113 -13.73 5.74 -24.14
C ASP A 113 -12.71 6.06 -23.03
N VAL A 114 -11.49 6.49 -23.36
CA VAL A 114 -10.49 6.75 -22.35
C VAL A 114 -9.90 8.15 -22.41
N VAL A 115 -9.64 8.71 -21.22
CA VAL A 115 -8.79 9.89 -21.00
C VAL A 115 -7.40 9.41 -20.59
N PHE A 116 -6.35 10.03 -21.12
CA PHE A 116 -4.96 9.77 -20.76
C PHE A 116 -4.10 11.03 -20.85
N ALA A 117 -2.88 11.01 -20.33
CA ALA A 117 -1.91 12.07 -20.50
C ALA A 117 -0.80 11.63 -21.47
N ARG A 118 -0.37 12.52 -22.38
CA ARG A 118 0.66 12.19 -23.39
C ARG A 118 2.02 12.06 -22.76
N GLY A 119 2.51 10.82 -22.69
CA GLY A 119 3.87 10.50 -22.24
C GLY A 119 4.11 10.62 -20.73
N THR A 120 3.07 10.79 -19.94
CA THR A 120 3.16 10.84 -18.45
C THR A 120 2.02 10.06 -17.82
N THR A 121 2.11 9.76 -16.53
CA THR A 121 0.97 9.39 -15.70
C THR A 121 -0.14 10.42 -15.85
N LEU A 122 -1.38 9.98 -15.71
CA LEU A 122 -2.59 10.81 -15.81
C LEU A 122 -2.98 11.43 -14.46
N GLY A 123 -2.71 10.69 -13.36
CA GLY A 123 -3.17 11.03 -12.01
C GLY A 123 -4.70 11.00 -11.90
N ALA A 124 -5.36 10.07 -12.58
CA ALA A 124 -6.76 9.76 -12.34
C ALA A 124 -6.93 9.17 -10.94
N ASP A 125 -5.99 8.38 -10.53
CA ASP A 125 -5.63 8.01 -9.17
C ASP A 125 -4.85 9.19 -8.52
N ASP A 126 -5.45 9.97 -7.57
CA ASP A 126 -6.87 9.96 -7.24
C ASP A 126 -7.54 11.32 -7.57
N GLY A 127 -7.05 11.97 -8.64
CA GLY A 127 -7.61 13.24 -9.12
C GLY A 127 -9.09 13.15 -9.51
N ILE A 128 -9.60 11.93 -9.82
CA ILE A 128 -11.01 11.77 -10.17
C ILE A 128 -11.92 11.92 -8.93
N ALA A 129 -11.49 11.43 -7.75
CA ALA A 129 -12.21 11.68 -6.50
C ALA A 129 -12.27 13.17 -6.18
N VAL A 130 -11.12 13.85 -6.30
CA VAL A 130 -11.06 15.31 -6.11
C VAL A 130 -12.05 16.01 -7.04
N ALA A 131 -12.07 15.65 -8.32
CA ALA A 131 -13.00 16.23 -9.31
C ALA A 131 -14.47 15.95 -8.98
N MET A 132 -14.81 14.73 -8.56
CA MET A 132 -16.16 14.37 -8.13
C MET A 132 -16.58 15.13 -6.86
N ALA A 133 -15.70 15.22 -5.86
CA ALA A 133 -15.96 16.00 -4.64
C ALA A 133 -16.23 17.48 -4.98
N LEU A 134 -15.41 18.10 -5.83
CA LEU A 134 -15.61 19.47 -6.28
C LEU A 134 -16.93 19.64 -7.05
N ALA A 135 -17.29 18.66 -7.88
CA ALA A 135 -18.54 18.70 -8.63
C ALA A 135 -19.79 18.61 -7.73
N VAL A 136 -19.74 17.83 -6.64
CA VAL A 136 -20.78 17.80 -5.59
C VAL A 136 -20.85 19.16 -4.90
N LEU A 137 -19.72 19.69 -4.43
CA LEU A 137 -19.64 20.96 -3.70
C LEU A 137 -20.04 22.19 -4.55
N ASP A 138 -19.88 22.14 -5.87
CA ASP A 138 -20.27 23.22 -6.81
C ASP A 138 -21.75 23.15 -7.23
N SER A 139 -22.38 21.98 -7.06
CA SER A 139 -23.74 21.75 -7.51
C SER A 139 -24.76 22.55 -6.69
N LYS A 140 -25.73 23.13 -7.39
CA LYS A 140 -26.89 23.80 -6.75
C LYS A 140 -28.18 22.98 -6.92
N GLU A 141 -28.11 21.90 -7.67
CA GLU A 141 -29.27 21.10 -8.05
C GLU A 141 -29.25 19.69 -7.44
N LEU A 142 -28.06 19.20 -7.08
CA LEU A 142 -27.88 17.89 -6.47
C LEU A 142 -28.36 17.89 -5.02
N PRO A 143 -29.40 17.12 -4.65
CA PRO A 143 -29.83 16.99 -3.27
C PRO A 143 -28.79 16.17 -2.48
N HIS A 144 -28.37 16.67 -1.33
CA HIS A 144 -27.37 15.98 -0.48
C HIS A 144 -27.46 16.41 0.99
N PRO A 145 -27.08 15.57 1.95
CA PRO A 145 -26.85 15.96 3.35
C PRO A 145 -25.66 16.94 3.44
N ARG A 146 -25.30 17.38 4.64
CA ARG A 146 -24.03 18.09 4.82
C ARG A 146 -22.88 17.22 4.27
N VAL A 147 -22.15 17.74 3.27
CA VAL A 147 -21.01 17.07 2.64
C VAL A 147 -19.72 17.65 3.20
N GLU A 148 -18.81 16.78 3.59
CA GLU A 148 -17.48 17.10 4.12
C GLU A 148 -16.44 16.46 3.20
N ALA A 149 -15.91 17.24 2.24
CA ALA A 149 -14.86 16.74 1.35
C ALA A 149 -13.52 16.81 2.06
N VAL A 150 -12.88 15.67 2.24
CA VAL A 150 -11.55 15.51 2.83
C VAL A 150 -10.57 15.13 1.72
N ILE A 151 -9.64 16.03 1.41
CA ILE A 151 -8.68 15.82 0.34
C ILE A 151 -7.27 15.87 0.93
N THR A 152 -6.61 14.73 0.90
CA THR A 152 -5.31 14.50 1.53
C THR A 152 -4.14 14.72 0.57
N VAL A 153 -2.93 14.67 1.09
CA VAL A 153 -1.66 14.77 0.37
C VAL A 153 -0.78 13.57 0.68
N ASP A 154 0.17 13.30 -0.23
CA ASP A 154 1.27 12.34 -0.03
C ASP A 154 0.79 10.93 0.33
N GLU A 155 -0.38 10.52 -0.23
CA GLU A 155 -0.89 9.15 -0.14
C GLU A 155 0.13 8.18 -0.75
N GLU A 156 0.57 8.45 -1.95
CA GLU A 156 1.43 7.64 -2.81
C GLU A 156 2.84 7.37 -2.27
N VAL A 157 3.27 8.12 -1.27
CA VAL A 157 4.60 8.00 -0.66
C VAL A 157 4.57 7.63 0.83
N GLY A 158 3.38 7.39 1.40
CA GLY A 158 3.29 6.93 2.78
C GLY A 158 2.06 7.38 3.56
N MET A 159 1.09 8.02 2.93
CA MET A 159 -0.16 8.51 3.56
C MET A 159 0.09 9.54 4.67
N ASP A 160 1.15 10.36 4.55
CA ASP A 160 1.54 11.34 5.58
C ASP A 160 0.44 12.38 5.81
N GLY A 161 -0.30 12.74 4.75
CA GLY A 161 -1.45 13.63 4.83
C GLY A 161 -2.53 13.07 5.76
N ALA A 162 -2.99 11.85 5.51
CA ALA A 162 -4.01 11.20 6.33
C ALA A 162 -3.52 10.92 7.76
N MET A 163 -2.22 10.65 7.96
CA MET A 163 -1.63 10.54 9.29
C MET A 163 -1.65 11.87 10.06
N GLY A 164 -1.40 12.99 9.38
CA GLY A 164 -1.27 14.31 10.00
C GLY A 164 -2.58 15.08 10.16
N ILE A 165 -3.57 14.88 9.29
CA ILE A 165 -4.79 15.68 9.22
C ILE A 165 -5.60 15.68 10.53
N ASP A 166 -6.11 16.87 10.93
CA ASP A 166 -7.07 17.01 12.05
C ASP A 166 -8.50 16.78 11.52
N LEU A 167 -9.16 15.75 12.03
CA LEU A 167 -10.55 15.40 11.68
C LEU A 167 -11.59 16.03 12.61
N SER A 168 -11.19 16.89 13.54
CA SER A 168 -12.11 17.53 14.50
C SER A 168 -13.23 18.38 13.85
N PRO A 169 -13.05 18.98 12.65
CA PRO A 169 -14.14 19.69 11.97
C PRO A 169 -15.25 18.78 11.44
N LEU A 170 -14.98 17.48 11.28
CA LEU A 170 -15.90 16.53 10.68
C LEU A 170 -16.97 16.07 11.66
N LYS A 171 -18.21 16.06 11.20
CA LYS A 171 -19.39 15.55 11.93
C LYS A 171 -19.89 14.23 11.36
N GLY A 172 -19.58 13.95 10.08
CA GLY A 172 -20.00 12.73 9.38
C GLY A 172 -19.46 11.47 10.03
N LYS A 173 -20.28 10.42 9.96
CA LYS A 173 -19.94 9.06 10.37
C LYS A 173 -19.92 8.07 9.19
N MET A 174 -20.34 8.50 8.02
CA MET A 174 -20.28 7.75 6.77
C MET A 174 -19.19 8.37 5.90
N LEU A 175 -18.26 7.54 5.42
CA LEU A 175 -17.15 7.98 4.58
C LEU A 175 -17.14 7.18 3.27
N ILE A 176 -17.29 7.92 2.17
CA ILE A 176 -17.14 7.40 0.80
C ILE A 176 -15.75 7.82 0.33
N ASN A 177 -14.84 6.86 0.25
CA ASN A 177 -13.53 7.02 -0.37
C ASN A 177 -13.65 6.65 -1.85
N ILE A 178 -13.05 7.44 -2.75
CA ILE A 178 -13.16 7.20 -4.20
C ILE A 178 -11.76 6.93 -4.77
N ASP A 179 -11.09 5.99 -4.16
CA ASP A 179 -9.67 5.66 -4.33
C ASP A 179 -9.52 4.15 -4.61
N SER A 180 -10.31 3.67 -5.55
CA SER A 180 -10.27 2.31 -6.10
C SER A 180 -10.38 2.37 -7.62
N GLU A 181 -9.76 1.41 -8.31
CA GLU A 181 -9.52 1.47 -9.75
C GLU A 181 -10.37 0.48 -10.56
N ASP A 182 -11.22 -0.29 -9.90
CA ASP A 182 -12.09 -1.29 -10.53
C ASP A 182 -13.57 -0.96 -10.25
N GLU A 183 -14.33 -0.67 -11.30
CA GLU A 183 -15.77 -0.42 -11.18
C GLU A 183 -16.52 -1.66 -10.69
N GLY A 184 -17.43 -1.44 -9.73
CA GLY A 184 -18.28 -2.51 -9.19
C GLY A 184 -17.63 -3.32 -8.07
N ILE A 185 -16.42 -2.96 -7.65
CA ILE A 185 -15.78 -3.46 -6.44
C ILE A 185 -15.96 -2.44 -5.32
N PHE A 186 -16.52 -2.87 -4.19
CA PHE A 186 -16.57 -2.10 -2.96
C PHE A 186 -15.55 -2.66 -1.98
N THR A 187 -14.48 -1.93 -1.78
CA THR A 187 -13.48 -2.27 -0.75
C THR A 187 -13.99 -1.83 0.61
N VAL A 188 -14.04 -2.76 1.55
CA VAL A 188 -14.66 -2.59 2.87
C VAL A 188 -13.75 -3.01 4.04
N SER A 189 -12.50 -3.25 3.75
CA SER A 189 -11.46 -3.58 4.74
C SER A 189 -10.09 -3.44 4.12
N CYS A 190 -9.12 -2.99 4.91
CA CYS A 190 -7.71 -2.97 4.50
C CYS A 190 -6.78 -3.36 5.66
N ALA A 191 -5.57 -3.83 5.35
CA ALA A 191 -4.60 -4.13 6.38
C ALA A 191 -3.91 -2.87 6.90
N GLY A 192 -3.74 -2.79 8.21
CA GLY A 192 -2.72 -1.97 8.83
C GLY A 192 -1.36 -2.66 8.73
N GLY A 193 -0.29 -1.92 8.96
CA GLY A 193 1.07 -2.43 8.87
C GLY A 193 1.98 -1.94 9.97
N ALA A 194 3.13 -2.60 10.09
CA ALA A 194 4.27 -2.16 10.88
C ALA A 194 5.56 -2.78 10.35
N HIS A 195 6.66 -2.03 10.42
CA HIS A 195 8.01 -2.53 10.19
C HIS A 195 8.63 -2.92 11.53
N VAL A 196 9.12 -4.15 11.63
CA VAL A 196 9.70 -4.69 12.88
C VAL A 196 11.10 -5.20 12.59
N GLU A 197 12.13 -4.53 13.12
CA GLU A 197 13.53 -5.01 13.06
C GLU A 197 13.91 -5.70 14.36
N CYS A 198 14.25 -6.98 14.26
CA CYS A 198 14.79 -7.81 15.33
C CYS A 198 16.32 -7.85 15.23
N THR A 199 17.02 -7.41 16.26
CA THR A 199 18.48 -7.30 16.29
C THR A 199 19.05 -8.22 17.36
N LEU A 200 19.90 -9.18 16.96
CA LEU A 200 20.63 -10.06 17.86
C LEU A 200 22.11 -9.62 17.94
N PRO A 201 22.69 -9.46 19.13
CA PRO A 201 24.12 -9.20 19.25
C PRO A 201 24.93 -10.40 18.74
N ALA A 202 26.02 -10.13 18.04
CA ALA A 202 26.79 -11.08 17.29
C ALA A 202 28.30 -10.97 17.67
N ALA A 203 28.67 -11.57 18.78
CA ALA A 203 30.10 -11.72 19.13
C ALA A 203 30.80 -12.63 18.11
N ARG A 204 32.10 -12.40 17.89
CA ARG A 204 32.88 -13.11 16.87
C ARG A 204 34.05 -13.87 17.49
N GLU A 205 34.42 -14.97 16.83
CA GLU A 205 35.55 -15.82 17.18
C GLU A 205 36.27 -16.34 15.93
N ASP A 206 37.49 -16.77 16.09
CA ASP A 206 38.17 -17.58 15.07
C ASP A 206 37.72 -19.03 15.20
N PHE A 207 37.35 -19.64 14.09
CA PHE A 207 36.96 -21.04 14.06
C PHE A 207 37.73 -21.79 12.96
N ASP A 208 38.28 -22.96 13.33
CA ASP A 208 39.03 -23.80 12.39
C ASP A 208 38.09 -24.66 11.54
N GLY A 209 38.24 -24.54 10.22
CA GLY A 209 37.42 -25.27 9.27
C GLY A 209 37.57 -24.73 7.86
N GLN A 210 36.76 -25.25 6.97
CA GLN A 210 36.70 -24.82 5.57
C GLN A 210 35.63 -23.74 5.40
N ALA A 211 36.00 -22.60 4.80
CA ALA A 211 35.04 -21.53 4.46
C ALA A 211 34.25 -21.89 3.21
N LEU A 212 32.92 -21.73 3.29
CA LEU A 212 31.98 -21.97 2.21
C LEU A 212 31.02 -20.81 2.09
N ASP A 213 30.65 -20.45 0.85
CA ASP A 213 29.55 -19.58 0.50
C ASP A 213 28.38 -20.42 0.02
N ILE A 214 27.22 -20.22 0.64
CA ILE A 214 25.97 -20.91 0.33
C ILE A 214 24.97 -19.87 -0.19
N ALA A 215 24.29 -20.16 -1.31
CA ALA A 215 23.25 -19.30 -1.84
C ALA A 215 21.96 -20.10 -2.12
N VAL A 216 20.86 -19.53 -1.70
CA VAL A 216 19.49 -19.97 -2.08
C VAL A 216 18.95 -18.92 -3.03
N THR A 217 18.65 -19.30 -4.27
CA THR A 217 18.29 -18.40 -5.37
C THR A 217 17.20 -19.00 -6.28
N GLY A 218 16.77 -18.25 -7.28
CA GLY A 218 15.81 -18.73 -8.28
C GLY A 218 14.33 -18.62 -7.86
N LEU A 219 14.05 -17.92 -6.77
CA LEU A 219 12.69 -17.69 -6.29
C LEU A 219 12.01 -16.55 -7.05
N LEU A 220 10.68 -16.61 -7.18
CA LEU A 220 9.88 -15.62 -7.91
C LEU A 220 9.70 -14.32 -7.13
N GLY A 221 9.57 -14.40 -5.79
CA GLY A 221 9.27 -13.23 -4.96
C GLY A 221 7.86 -12.68 -5.17
N GLY A 222 7.68 -11.40 -4.90
CA GLY A 222 6.40 -10.69 -5.05
C GLY A 222 6.14 -9.72 -3.90
N HIS A 223 5.03 -8.98 -3.97
CA HIS A 223 4.63 -8.05 -2.92
C HIS A 223 4.12 -8.82 -1.69
N SER A 224 4.66 -8.53 -0.51
CA SER A 224 4.35 -9.25 0.73
C SER A 224 2.94 -9.02 1.30
N GLY A 225 2.20 -8.07 0.73
CA GLY A 225 0.78 -7.87 0.98
C GLY A 225 -0.06 -8.52 -0.11
N ALA A 226 -0.14 -7.91 -1.28
CA ALA A 226 -1.04 -8.30 -2.37
C ALA A 226 -0.78 -9.70 -2.96
N GLU A 227 0.42 -10.27 -2.78
CA GLU A 227 0.77 -11.56 -3.36
C GLU A 227 1.21 -12.62 -2.33
N ILE A 228 1.01 -12.37 -1.03
CA ILE A 228 1.37 -13.32 0.04
C ILE A 228 0.56 -14.62 -0.06
N ASP A 229 -0.63 -14.54 -0.64
CA ASP A 229 -1.55 -15.67 -0.90
C ASP A 229 -1.07 -16.63 -2.00
N LYS A 230 -0.11 -16.20 -2.84
CA LYS A 230 0.40 -17.02 -3.95
C LYS A 230 1.24 -18.22 -3.48
N GLY A 231 1.54 -18.32 -2.19
CA GLY A 231 2.28 -19.45 -1.61
C GLY A 231 3.72 -19.57 -2.12
N ARG A 232 4.34 -18.45 -2.52
CA ARG A 232 5.74 -18.41 -2.96
C ARG A 232 6.70 -18.58 -1.78
N ALA A 233 7.87 -19.16 -2.05
CA ALA A 233 8.89 -19.35 -1.03
C ALA A 233 9.56 -18.03 -0.64
N ASN A 234 10.01 -17.94 0.61
CA ASN A 234 10.84 -16.86 1.13
C ASN A 234 12.29 -17.37 1.28
N ALA A 235 13.23 -16.81 0.51
CA ALA A 235 14.61 -17.27 0.49
C ALA A 235 15.30 -17.21 1.85
N ASN A 236 14.99 -16.21 2.71
CA ASN A 236 15.54 -16.07 4.04
C ASN A 236 15.07 -17.20 4.96
N MET A 237 13.81 -17.61 4.85
CA MET A 237 13.26 -18.74 5.60
C MET A 237 13.89 -20.07 5.15
N LEU A 238 14.08 -20.26 3.84
CA LEU A 238 14.75 -21.44 3.31
C LEU A 238 16.19 -21.51 3.77
N MET A 239 16.92 -20.40 3.79
CA MET A 239 18.28 -20.32 4.33
C MET A 239 18.31 -20.71 5.81
N GLY A 240 17.37 -20.24 6.63
CA GLY A 240 17.26 -20.63 8.03
C GLY A 240 17.10 -22.15 8.20
N ARG A 241 16.22 -22.78 7.41
CA ARG A 241 16.03 -24.25 7.39
C ARG A 241 17.30 -24.98 7.00
N LEU A 242 18.01 -24.50 5.97
CA LEU A 242 19.25 -25.07 5.50
C LEU A 242 20.34 -24.98 6.57
N LEU A 243 20.55 -23.82 7.18
CA LEU A 243 21.54 -23.64 8.25
C LEU A 243 21.25 -24.53 9.48
N TYR A 244 19.97 -24.72 9.81
CA TYR A 244 19.59 -25.63 10.88
C TYR A 244 19.91 -27.11 10.54
N ALA A 245 19.62 -27.54 9.31
CA ALA A 245 19.99 -28.86 8.81
C ALA A 245 21.51 -29.05 8.81
N LEU A 246 22.26 -28.03 8.37
CA LEU A 246 23.73 -28.01 8.39
C LEU A 246 24.29 -28.25 9.80
N GLY A 247 23.75 -27.56 10.82
CA GLY A 247 24.16 -27.72 12.21
C GLY A 247 23.89 -29.09 12.82
N LYS A 248 23.01 -29.91 12.21
CA LYS A 248 22.83 -31.31 12.60
C LYS A 248 23.85 -32.25 11.98
N ALA A 249 24.40 -31.89 10.83
CA ALA A 249 25.34 -32.74 10.08
C ALA A 249 26.80 -32.44 10.41
N THR A 250 27.16 -31.21 10.67
CA THR A 250 28.53 -30.79 10.96
C THR A 250 28.55 -29.57 11.88
N GLU A 251 29.62 -29.47 12.70
CA GLU A 251 29.85 -28.23 13.43
C GLU A 251 30.22 -27.10 12.48
N PHE A 252 29.62 -25.94 12.69
CA PHE A 252 29.87 -24.76 11.86
C PHE A 252 29.77 -23.46 12.64
N ARG A 253 30.31 -22.40 12.08
CA ARG A 253 30.09 -21.02 12.50
C ARG A 253 29.58 -20.18 11.31
N LEU A 254 28.63 -19.33 11.60
CA LEU A 254 28.11 -18.37 10.62
C LEU A 254 29.06 -17.16 10.55
N VAL A 255 29.57 -16.83 9.37
CA VAL A 255 30.35 -15.61 9.14
C VAL A 255 29.39 -14.46 8.86
N SER A 256 28.44 -14.68 7.96
CA SER A 256 27.39 -13.73 7.62
C SER A 256 26.19 -14.42 7.02
N VAL A 257 25.03 -13.77 7.14
CA VAL A 257 23.82 -14.12 6.42
C VAL A 257 23.15 -12.84 5.93
N ARG A 258 22.64 -12.86 4.68
CA ARG A 258 21.95 -11.72 4.08
C ARG A 258 20.95 -12.17 3.02
N GLY A 259 19.86 -11.41 2.87
CA GLY A 259 18.88 -11.65 1.82
C GLY A 259 17.77 -10.61 1.83
N GLY A 260 17.17 -10.39 0.66
CA GLY A 260 16.16 -9.38 0.45
C GLY A 260 16.70 -7.95 0.38
N LEU A 261 15.91 -7.05 -0.23
CA LEU A 261 16.26 -5.64 -0.43
C LEU A 261 15.20 -4.69 0.16
N LYS A 262 13.96 -5.14 0.25
CA LYS A 262 12.81 -4.40 0.80
C LYS A 262 12.01 -5.32 1.72
N ASP A 263 11.55 -4.81 2.83
CA ASP A 263 10.77 -5.58 3.81
C ASP A 263 9.36 -5.93 3.30
N ASN A 264 8.79 -5.10 2.43
CA ASN A 264 7.49 -5.35 1.77
C ASN A 264 7.58 -6.25 0.52
N ALA A 265 8.74 -6.84 0.23
CA ALA A 265 8.94 -7.80 -0.85
C ALA A 265 9.34 -9.18 -0.31
N ILE A 266 8.79 -10.24 -0.90
CA ILE A 266 9.18 -11.63 -0.59
C ILE A 266 10.59 -11.86 -1.18
N PRO A 267 11.60 -12.20 -0.36
CA PRO A 267 12.98 -12.33 -0.84
C PRO A 267 13.16 -13.43 -1.89
N THR A 268 13.78 -13.09 -3.01
CA THR A 268 14.07 -14.01 -4.13
C THR A 268 15.42 -14.72 -3.99
N ALA A 269 16.29 -14.23 -3.09
CA ALA A 269 17.61 -14.80 -2.85
C ALA A 269 18.04 -14.57 -1.41
N SER A 270 18.83 -15.52 -0.87
CA SER A 270 19.51 -15.42 0.42
C SER A 270 20.88 -16.07 0.34
N TYR A 271 21.83 -15.49 1.07
CA TYR A 271 23.25 -15.88 1.03
C TYR A 271 23.77 -16.04 2.44
N ALA A 272 24.59 -17.10 2.67
CA ALA A 272 25.30 -17.30 3.92
C ALA A 272 26.75 -17.63 3.65
N ALA A 273 27.66 -16.99 4.38
CA ALA A 273 29.05 -17.39 4.47
C ALA A 273 29.25 -18.16 5.80
N VAL A 274 29.80 -19.34 5.74
CA VAL A 274 29.99 -20.24 6.90
C VAL A 274 31.40 -20.82 6.93
N ILE A 275 31.87 -21.19 8.13
CA ILE A 275 33.05 -22.04 8.30
C ILE A 275 32.58 -23.36 8.89
N VAL A 276 32.88 -24.47 8.23
CA VAL A 276 32.41 -25.82 8.59
C VAL A 276 33.56 -26.75 8.92
N SER A 277 33.38 -27.67 9.88
CA SER A 277 34.35 -28.71 10.20
C SER A 277 34.45 -29.81 9.16
N ASP A 278 33.33 -30.12 8.47
CA ASP A 278 33.23 -31.10 7.38
C ASP A 278 32.50 -30.52 6.17
N ALA A 279 33.27 -30.16 5.15
CA ALA A 279 32.76 -29.56 3.95
C ALA A 279 31.97 -30.52 3.04
N ASP A 280 32.28 -31.82 3.06
CA ASP A 280 31.58 -32.79 2.24
C ASP A 280 30.22 -33.10 2.85
N ALA A 281 30.11 -33.20 4.16
CA ALA A 281 28.82 -33.26 4.86
C ALA A 281 27.96 -32.00 4.58
N ALA A 282 28.57 -30.81 4.60
CA ALA A 282 27.89 -29.55 4.29
C ALA A 282 27.32 -29.54 2.88
N LYS A 283 28.09 -29.95 1.87
CA LYS A 283 27.62 -30.03 0.47
C LYS A 283 26.49 -31.05 0.30
N ALA A 284 26.58 -32.21 0.98
CA ALA A 284 25.54 -33.23 0.96
C ALA A 284 24.20 -32.69 1.49
N VAL A 285 24.23 -31.97 2.63
CA VAL A 285 23.05 -31.30 3.20
C VAL A 285 22.46 -30.28 2.22
N CYS A 286 23.30 -29.44 1.60
CA CYS A 286 22.82 -28.45 0.64
C CYS A 286 22.11 -29.10 -0.55
N ALA A 287 22.65 -30.20 -1.09
CA ALA A 287 22.02 -30.95 -2.20
C ALA A 287 20.70 -31.62 -1.76
N GLU A 288 20.62 -32.15 -0.56
CA GLU A 288 19.40 -32.72 0.00
C GLU A 288 18.32 -31.64 0.18
N MET A 289 18.67 -30.51 0.79
CA MET A 289 17.75 -29.41 1.01
C MET A 289 17.25 -28.78 -0.30
N GLU A 290 18.11 -28.69 -1.34
CA GLU A 290 17.68 -28.26 -2.66
C GLU A 290 16.57 -29.16 -3.22
N ALA A 291 16.78 -30.47 -3.14
CA ALA A 291 15.78 -31.44 -3.62
C ALA A 291 14.45 -31.32 -2.86
N GLN A 292 14.50 -31.14 -1.53
CA GLN A 292 13.33 -30.93 -0.70
C GLN A 292 12.61 -29.63 -1.07
N PHE A 293 13.33 -28.51 -1.19
CA PHE A 293 12.73 -27.23 -1.54
C PHE A 293 12.08 -27.24 -2.92
N LYS A 294 12.73 -27.87 -3.91
CA LYS A 294 12.14 -28.04 -5.26
C LYS A 294 10.87 -28.87 -5.26
N ASP A 295 10.76 -29.89 -4.44
CA ASP A 295 9.54 -30.68 -4.32
C ASP A 295 8.42 -29.93 -3.60
N GLU A 296 8.73 -29.27 -2.47
CA GLU A 296 7.77 -28.49 -1.69
C GLU A 296 7.14 -27.34 -2.51
N TYR A 297 7.97 -26.63 -3.27
CA TYR A 297 7.56 -25.44 -4.04
C TYR A 297 7.44 -25.68 -5.54
N ARG A 298 7.35 -26.92 -6.00
CA ARG A 298 7.33 -27.30 -7.43
C ARG A 298 6.30 -26.57 -8.29
N VAL A 299 5.19 -26.11 -7.65
CA VAL A 299 4.11 -25.41 -8.36
C VAL A 299 4.35 -23.90 -8.39
N ASN A 300 4.79 -23.33 -7.25
CA ASN A 300 4.79 -21.89 -7.04
C ASN A 300 6.19 -21.26 -7.22
N ASP A 301 7.28 -22.08 -7.08
CA ASP A 301 8.67 -21.60 -7.10
C ASP A 301 9.65 -22.67 -7.61
N GLY A 302 9.30 -23.41 -8.65
CA GLY A 302 10.04 -24.60 -9.11
C GLY A 302 11.49 -24.37 -9.59
N ALA A 303 11.95 -23.12 -9.70
CA ALA A 303 13.31 -22.77 -10.12
C ALA A 303 14.31 -22.61 -8.96
N ILE A 304 13.93 -22.96 -7.73
CA ILE A 304 14.81 -22.86 -6.54
C ILE A 304 16.13 -23.60 -6.80
N CYS A 305 17.22 -22.92 -6.49
CA CYS A 305 18.58 -23.46 -6.59
C CYS A 305 19.37 -23.20 -5.29
N VAL A 306 20.04 -24.24 -4.78
CA VAL A 306 21.00 -24.11 -3.69
C VAL A 306 22.40 -24.36 -4.24
N SER A 307 23.26 -23.36 -4.18
CA SER A 307 24.65 -23.47 -4.62
C SER A 307 25.62 -23.34 -3.45
N VAL A 308 26.74 -24.06 -3.56
CA VAL A 308 27.84 -24.03 -2.59
C VAL A 308 29.15 -23.79 -3.33
N SER A 309 29.91 -22.80 -2.89
CA SER A 309 31.25 -22.50 -3.42
C SER A 309 32.26 -22.35 -2.30
N ALA A 310 33.54 -22.33 -2.65
CA ALA A 310 34.59 -22.00 -1.69
C ALA A 310 34.42 -20.53 -1.28
N GLY A 311 34.44 -20.28 0.03
CA GLY A 311 34.33 -18.94 0.61
C GLY A 311 35.68 -18.40 1.07
N GLU A 312 35.71 -17.15 1.48
CA GLU A 312 36.86 -16.52 2.11
C GLU A 312 36.80 -16.70 3.63
N ARG A 313 38.01 -16.96 4.24
CA ARG A 313 38.11 -17.10 5.69
C ARG A 313 38.05 -15.72 6.36
N ALA A 314 37.14 -15.57 7.31
CA ALA A 314 36.94 -14.36 8.10
C ALA A 314 36.54 -14.72 9.54
N PRO A 315 36.65 -13.81 10.51
CA PRO A 315 36.11 -14.03 11.85
C PRO A 315 34.61 -14.33 11.79
N ALA A 316 34.23 -15.48 12.34
CA ALA A 316 32.87 -15.95 12.36
C ALA A 316 32.13 -15.48 13.63
N LEU A 317 30.80 -15.53 13.63
CA LEU A 317 30.03 -15.42 14.86
C LEU A 317 30.41 -16.54 15.81
N ASP A 318 30.51 -16.26 17.10
CA ASP A 318 30.76 -17.31 18.08
C ASP A 318 29.65 -18.38 18.04
N LYS A 319 29.88 -19.48 18.74
CA LYS A 319 28.94 -20.61 18.77
C LYS A 319 27.54 -20.16 19.22
N ALA A 320 27.46 -19.37 20.28
CA ALA A 320 26.18 -18.93 20.84
C ALA A 320 25.43 -17.98 19.90
N ALA A 321 26.14 -17.03 19.27
CA ALA A 321 25.57 -16.11 18.30
C ALA A 321 25.09 -16.84 17.01
N THR A 322 25.88 -17.84 16.54
CA THR A 322 25.51 -18.71 15.43
C THR A 322 24.19 -19.47 15.73
N GLU A 323 24.14 -20.15 16.90
CA GLU A 323 22.94 -20.90 17.32
C GLU A 323 21.73 -20.00 17.48
N LYS A 324 21.87 -18.80 18.05
CA LYS A 324 20.79 -17.82 18.18
C LYS A 324 20.28 -17.30 16.84
N ALA A 325 21.19 -16.98 15.91
CA ALA A 325 20.82 -16.54 14.56
C ALA A 325 20.03 -17.63 13.82
N VAL A 326 20.48 -18.88 13.88
CA VAL A 326 19.75 -20.02 13.29
C VAL A 326 18.39 -20.21 13.98
N CYS A 327 18.35 -20.14 15.31
CA CYS A 327 17.09 -20.25 16.08
C CYS A 327 16.11 -19.16 15.67
N MET A 328 16.56 -17.91 15.53
CA MET A 328 15.75 -16.80 15.03
C MET A 328 15.13 -17.11 13.67
N LEU A 329 15.94 -17.53 12.69
CA LEU A 329 15.47 -17.81 11.33
C LEU A 329 14.51 -19.00 11.23
N VAL A 330 14.63 -19.97 12.13
CA VAL A 330 13.77 -21.17 12.13
C VAL A 330 12.46 -20.94 12.91
N CYS A 331 12.52 -20.19 14.01
CA CYS A 331 11.42 -20.10 14.96
C CYS A 331 10.55 -18.86 14.79
N MET A 332 11.06 -17.80 14.15
CA MET A 332 10.23 -16.61 13.87
C MET A 332 9.11 -16.94 12.87
N PRO A 333 7.89 -16.42 13.12
CA PRO A 333 6.79 -16.63 12.19
C PRO A 333 7.07 -15.94 10.85
N ASN A 334 6.52 -16.50 9.77
CA ASN A 334 6.54 -15.90 8.43
C ASN A 334 5.32 -16.37 7.62
N GLY A 335 4.91 -15.58 6.64
CA GLY A 335 3.78 -15.88 5.78
C GLY A 335 2.42 -15.61 6.42
N ILE A 336 1.38 -16.26 5.91
CA ILE A 336 0.01 -16.10 6.37
C ILE A 336 -0.15 -16.69 7.77
N GLN A 337 -0.73 -15.93 8.68
CA GLN A 337 -1.01 -16.34 10.05
C GLN A 337 -2.50 -16.51 10.31
N ALA A 338 -3.36 -15.77 9.61
CA ALA A 338 -4.79 -15.95 9.64
C ALA A 338 -5.44 -15.55 8.32
N MET A 339 -6.47 -16.28 7.93
CA MET A 339 -7.40 -15.92 6.87
C MET A 339 -8.62 -15.25 7.49
N SER A 340 -9.28 -14.37 6.74
CA SER A 340 -10.54 -13.75 7.16
C SER A 340 -11.64 -14.81 7.28
N ALA A 341 -12.42 -14.73 8.36
CA ALA A 341 -13.63 -15.55 8.51
C ALA A 341 -14.86 -14.89 7.82
N ASP A 342 -14.80 -13.57 7.59
CA ASP A 342 -15.91 -12.80 7.02
C ASP A 342 -15.85 -12.76 5.50
N ILE A 343 -14.63 -12.67 4.91
CA ILE A 343 -14.42 -12.55 3.46
C ILE A 343 -13.60 -13.75 2.99
N ALA A 344 -14.20 -14.59 2.16
CA ALA A 344 -13.56 -15.82 1.67
C ALA A 344 -12.33 -15.48 0.79
N GLY A 345 -11.21 -16.17 1.03
CA GLY A 345 -9.98 -16.01 0.27
C GLY A 345 -9.10 -14.83 0.72
N LEU A 346 -9.59 -13.94 1.56
CA LEU A 346 -8.83 -12.80 2.06
C LEU A 346 -7.81 -13.23 3.12
N VAL A 347 -6.56 -12.84 2.95
CA VAL A 347 -5.56 -12.88 4.03
C VAL A 347 -5.86 -11.78 5.03
N GLN A 348 -6.11 -12.14 6.29
CA GLN A 348 -6.37 -11.18 7.36
C GLN A 348 -5.11 -10.72 8.06
N THR A 349 -4.18 -11.65 8.30
CA THR A 349 -2.97 -11.41 9.11
C THR A 349 -1.80 -12.16 8.53
N SER A 350 -0.70 -11.47 8.27
CA SER A 350 0.53 -12.04 7.77
C SER A 350 1.75 -11.27 8.24
N LEU A 351 2.93 -11.86 8.04
CA LEU A 351 4.19 -11.13 8.11
C LEU A 351 5.19 -11.73 7.12
N ASN A 352 6.18 -10.94 6.74
CA ASN A 352 7.22 -11.33 5.79
C ASN A 352 8.59 -10.94 6.33
N LEU A 353 9.51 -11.91 6.46
CA LEU A 353 10.93 -11.64 6.69
C LEU A 353 11.53 -11.11 5.38
N GLY A 354 11.45 -9.80 5.17
CA GLY A 354 11.84 -9.17 3.91
C GLY A 354 13.34 -8.89 3.80
N ILE A 355 14.00 -8.49 4.89
CA ILE A 355 15.43 -8.18 4.88
C ILE A 355 16.13 -8.95 5.99
N LEU A 356 17.23 -9.60 5.63
CA LEU A 356 18.16 -10.25 6.55
C LEU A 356 19.56 -9.70 6.32
N THR A 357 20.23 -9.29 7.37
CA THR A 357 21.56 -8.67 7.26
C THR A 357 22.43 -9.03 8.47
N THR A 358 23.71 -9.26 8.22
CA THR A 358 24.74 -9.34 9.27
C THR A 358 25.56 -8.05 9.28
N ARG A 359 25.53 -7.34 10.39
CA ARG A 359 26.40 -6.19 10.70
C ARG A 359 27.66 -6.66 11.40
N GLU A 360 28.55 -5.75 11.75
CA GLU A 360 29.81 -6.09 12.43
C GLU A 360 29.55 -6.81 13.76
N ASP A 361 28.60 -6.32 14.54
CA ASP A 361 28.28 -6.73 15.91
C ASP A 361 26.84 -7.26 16.07
N ALA A 362 26.09 -7.45 14.99
CA ALA A 362 24.70 -7.87 15.05
C ALA A 362 24.24 -8.68 13.82
N VAL A 363 23.23 -9.53 14.04
CA VAL A 363 22.36 -10.09 12.99
C VAL A 363 20.99 -9.45 13.10
N CYS A 364 20.52 -8.84 12.00
CA CYS A 364 19.27 -8.11 11.93
C CYS A 364 18.30 -8.80 10.98
N ALA A 365 17.06 -8.97 11.42
CA ALA A 365 15.94 -9.51 10.65
C ALA A 365 14.79 -8.50 10.65
N SER A 366 14.43 -7.97 9.45
CA SER A 366 13.39 -6.97 9.31
C SER A 366 12.14 -7.59 8.70
N PHE A 367 11.01 -7.38 9.38
CA PHE A 367 9.70 -7.91 9.03
C PHE A 367 8.74 -6.79 8.64
N SER A 368 7.95 -7.04 7.58
CA SER A 368 6.71 -6.30 7.32
C SER A 368 5.56 -7.10 7.91
N VAL A 369 4.88 -6.54 8.91
CA VAL A 369 3.72 -7.14 9.60
C VAL A 369 2.46 -6.48 9.09
N ARG A 370 1.43 -7.27 8.75
CA ARG A 370 0.15 -6.76 8.23
C ARG A 370 -1.03 -7.45 8.89
N SER A 371 -2.05 -6.68 9.24
CA SER A 371 -3.36 -7.21 9.65
C SER A 371 -4.44 -6.14 9.56
N SER A 372 -5.64 -6.53 9.13
CA SER A 372 -6.84 -5.69 9.24
C SER A 372 -7.37 -5.64 10.69
N VAL A 373 -6.92 -6.56 11.56
CA VAL A 373 -7.33 -6.66 12.96
C VAL A 373 -6.19 -6.21 13.87
N ALA A 374 -6.36 -5.08 14.54
CA ALA A 374 -5.31 -4.44 15.36
C ALA A 374 -4.71 -5.37 16.44
N SER A 375 -5.55 -6.15 17.13
CA SER A 375 -5.09 -7.09 18.15
C SER A 375 -4.26 -8.24 17.57
N GLN A 376 -4.53 -8.69 16.34
CA GLN A 376 -3.73 -9.70 15.68
C GLN A 376 -2.40 -9.13 15.16
N LYS A 377 -2.38 -7.89 14.68
CA LYS A 377 -1.13 -7.18 14.36
C LYS A 377 -0.24 -7.09 15.61
N ARG A 378 -0.80 -6.64 16.72
CA ARG A 378 -0.06 -6.56 18.00
C ARG A 378 0.43 -7.94 18.45
N MET A 379 -0.37 -8.99 18.38
CA MET A 379 0.02 -10.35 18.72
C MET A 379 1.24 -10.83 17.92
N LEU A 380 1.34 -10.51 16.62
CA LEU A 380 2.52 -10.86 15.83
C LEU A 380 3.76 -10.09 16.29
N ILE A 381 3.61 -8.80 16.56
CA ILE A 381 4.69 -7.97 17.10
C ILE A 381 5.15 -8.51 18.45
N ASP A 382 4.22 -8.85 19.36
CA ASP A 382 4.53 -9.46 20.67
C ASP A 382 5.32 -10.78 20.52
N ARG A 383 5.00 -11.61 19.51
CA ARG A 383 5.73 -12.85 19.23
C ARG A 383 7.17 -12.57 18.82
N LEU A 384 7.40 -11.57 17.95
CA LEU A 384 8.73 -11.16 17.52
C LEU A 384 9.52 -10.59 18.70
N GLU A 385 8.91 -9.72 19.51
CA GLU A 385 9.53 -9.14 20.72
C GLU A 385 9.89 -10.25 21.74
N CYS A 386 8.95 -11.15 22.02
CA CYS A 386 9.16 -12.22 22.98
C CYS A 386 10.33 -13.13 22.58
N LEU A 387 10.36 -13.62 21.34
CA LEU A 387 11.42 -14.49 20.85
C LEU A 387 12.77 -13.78 20.81
N THR A 388 12.81 -12.55 20.31
CA THR A 388 14.04 -11.75 20.23
C THR A 388 14.62 -11.49 21.62
N ALA A 389 13.77 -11.15 22.59
CA ALA A 389 14.21 -10.96 23.98
C ALA A 389 14.77 -12.25 24.60
N GLN A 390 14.14 -13.42 24.37
CA GLN A 390 14.65 -14.71 24.84
C GLN A 390 16.01 -15.07 24.23
N LEU A 391 16.27 -14.61 22.99
CA LEU A 391 17.57 -14.78 22.34
C LEU A 391 18.60 -13.72 22.78
N GLY A 392 18.18 -12.76 23.62
CA GLY A 392 19.06 -11.69 24.15
C GLY A 392 19.24 -10.51 23.19
N GLY A 393 18.30 -10.31 22.29
CA GLY A 393 18.27 -9.22 21.32
C GLY A 393 17.29 -8.10 21.69
N THR A 394 17.14 -7.15 20.77
CA THR A 394 16.25 -5.99 20.88
C THR A 394 15.38 -5.88 19.64
N VAL A 395 14.22 -5.22 19.78
CA VAL A 395 13.29 -4.97 18.68
C VAL A 395 13.07 -3.47 18.54
N SER A 396 13.04 -2.99 17.30
CA SER A 396 12.55 -1.65 16.95
C SER A 396 11.33 -1.75 16.04
N ILE A 397 10.35 -0.88 16.26
CA ILE A 397 9.12 -0.82 15.50
C ILE A 397 9.02 0.58 14.88
N SER A 398 8.68 0.63 13.60
CA SER A 398 8.48 1.88 12.86
C SER A 398 7.36 1.74 11.84
N GLY A 399 6.85 2.85 11.29
CA GLY A 399 5.80 2.83 10.29
C GLY A 399 4.56 2.06 10.75
N ASP A 400 4.19 2.17 12.04
CA ASP A 400 2.99 1.52 12.57
C ASP A 400 1.76 2.34 12.21
N TYR A 401 0.87 1.75 11.39
CA TYR A 401 -0.39 2.36 11.01
C TYR A 401 -1.56 1.40 11.22
N PRO A 402 -2.76 1.92 11.54
CA PRO A 402 -3.94 1.11 11.79
C PRO A 402 -4.50 0.51 10.50
N GLY A 403 -5.19 -0.63 10.62
CA GLY A 403 -5.99 -1.22 9.57
C GLY A 403 -7.47 -0.82 9.68
N TRP A 404 -8.20 -1.20 8.66
CA TRP A 404 -9.65 -1.09 8.58
C TRP A 404 -10.25 -2.50 8.65
N ALA A 405 -10.76 -2.86 9.84
CA ALA A 405 -11.42 -4.15 10.03
C ALA A 405 -12.79 -4.17 9.31
N TYR A 406 -13.14 -5.33 8.72
CA TYR A 406 -14.46 -5.53 8.13
C TYR A 406 -15.57 -5.28 9.16
N ARG A 407 -16.55 -4.46 8.78
CA ARG A 407 -17.72 -4.12 9.57
C ARG A 407 -18.94 -4.89 9.04
N GLN A 408 -19.51 -5.79 9.87
CA GLN A 408 -20.67 -6.59 9.45
C GLN A 408 -21.92 -5.72 9.23
N ASP A 409 -22.20 -4.81 10.14
CA ASP A 409 -23.34 -3.88 10.10
C ASP A 409 -22.88 -2.52 9.56
N SER A 410 -23.06 -2.29 8.26
CA SER A 410 -22.66 -1.09 7.54
C SER A 410 -23.82 -0.50 6.74
N PRO A 411 -24.56 0.46 7.31
CA PRO A 411 -25.65 1.14 6.61
C PRO A 411 -25.23 1.82 5.32
N LEU A 412 -24.00 2.37 5.27
CA LEU A 412 -23.46 2.98 4.06
C LEU A 412 -23.29 1.96 2.94
N ARG A 413 -22.59 0.85 3.23
CA ARG A 413 -22.39 -0.23 2.26
C ARG A 413 -23.71 -0.78 1.74
N ASP A 414 -24.66 -1.01 2.65
CA ASP A 414 -25.93 -1.63 2.29
C ASP A 414 -26.75 -0.68 1.37
N LEU A 415 -26.78 0.63 1.68
CA LEU A 415 -27.40 1.65 0.82
C LEU A 415 -26.70 1.71 -0.55
N MET A 416 -25.38 1.77 -0.58
CA MET A 416 -24.63 1.86 -1.84
C MET A 416 -24.78 0.58 -2.68
N ALA A 417 -24.84 -0.59 -2.06
CA ALA A 417 -25.08 -1.86 -2.76
C ALA A 417 -26.50 -1.96 -3.34
N GLU A 418 -27.50 -1.39 -2.65
CA GLU A 418 -28.85 -1.27 -3.19
C GLU A 418 -28.88 -0.39 -4.45
N VAL A 419 -28.31 0.83 -4.36
CA VAL A 419 -28.21 1.76 -5.49
C VAL A 419 -27.48 1.13 -6.67
N PHE A 420 -26.34 0.49 -6.39
CA PHE A 420 -25.55 -0.19 -7.42
C PHE A 420 -26.36 -1.31 -8.09
N THR A 421 -27.06 -2.13 -7.29
CA THR A 421 -27.86 -3.25 -7.81
C THR A 421 -28.99 -2.76 -8.72
N GLU A 422 -29.63 -1.64 -8.38
CA GLU A 422 -30.65 -1.04 -9.24
C GLU A 422 -30.04 -0.49 -10.55
N GLN A 423 -28.85 0.10 -10.48
CA GLN A 423 -28.18 0.69 -11.64
C GLN A 423 -27.62 -0.38 -12.59
N TYR A 424 -27.08 -1.49 -12.06
CA TYR A 424 -26.36 -2.50 -12.85
C TYR A 424 -27.09 -3.84 -13.01
N SER A 425 -28.21 -4.04 -12.30
CA SER A 425 -28.97 -5.29 -12.27
C SER A 425 -28.20 -6.50 -11.70
N HIS A 426 -27.12 -6.25 -10.96
CA HIS A 426 -26.40 -7.23 -10.17
C HIS A 426 -25.76 -6.55 -8.94
N ALA A 427 -25.45 -7.32 -7.90
CA ALA A 427 -24.80 -6.78 -6.71
C ALA A 427 -23.32 -6.41 -6.99
N PRO A 428 -22.76 -5.42 -6.26
CA PRO A 428 -21.32 -5.16 -6.31
C PRO A 428 -20.55 -6.32 -5.70
N THR A 429 -19.27 -6.43 -6.05
CA THR A 429 -18.34 -7.32 -5.38
C THR A 429 -17.85 -6.67 -4.08
N ILE A 430 -18.08 -7.31 -2.94
CA ILE A 430 -17.53 -6.86 -1.66
C ILE A 430 -16.12 -7.44 -1.53
N ALA A 431 -15.13 -6.57 -1.49
CA ALA A 431 -13.72 -6.93 -1.45
C ALA A 431 -13.00 -6.31 -0.26
N ALA A 432 -11.81 -6.78 -0.02
CA ALA A 432 -10.86 -6.19 0.92
C ALA A 432 -9.45 -6.39 0.39
N ILE A 433 -8.54 -5.49 0.77
CA ILE A 433 -7.17 -5.54 0.29
C ILE A 433 -6.20 -5.77 1.47
N HIS A 434 -5.19 -6.60 1.24
CA HIS A 434 -4.15 -6.87 2.23
C HIS A 434 -2.97 -5.88 2.11
N ALA A 435 -3.32 -4.61 1.87
CA ALA A 435 -2.44 -3.44 1.82
C ALA A 435 -3.06 -2.30 2.63
N GLY A 436 -2.36 -1.17 2.81
CA GLY A 436 -2.90 0.01 3.48
C GLY A 436 -3.83 0.79 2.57
N LEU A 437 -4.81 1.48 3.17
CA LEU A 437 -5.64 2.53 2.57
C LEU A 437 -5.85 3.62 3.62
N GLU A 438 -6.06 4.85 3.19
CA GLU A 438 -6.31 6.00 4.09
C GLU A 438 -7.54 5.79 4.99
N CYS A 439 -8.54 5.01 4.56
CA CYS A 439 -9.68 4.60 5.38
C CYS A 439 -9.25 3.99 6.72
N GLY A 440 -8.16 3.21 6.75
CA GLY A 440 -7.61 2.65 7.97
C GLY A 440 -7.09 3.73 8.93
N LEU A 441 -6.43 4.75 8.41
CA LEU A 441 -5.92 5.88 9.19
C LEU A 441 -7.06 6.74 9.77
N PHE A 442 -8.10 7.00 8.98
CA PHE A 442 -9.28 7.72 9.43
C PHE A 442 -10.01 6.96 10.54
N LEU A 443 -10.20 5.65 10.40
CA LEU A 443 -10.78 4.79 11.43
C LEU A 443 -9.91 4.72 12.70
N GLY A 444 -8.60 4.82 12.57
CA GLY A 444 -7.70 4.95 13.72
C GLY A 444 -7.96 6.20 14.55
N LYS A 445 -8.41 7.30 13.92
CA LYS A 445 -8.74 8.58 14.56
C LYS A 445 -10.22 8.70 14.95
N LYS A 446 -11.14 8.15 14.15
CA LYS A 446 -12.60 8.16 14.32
C LYS A 446 -13.16 6.74 14.16
N PRO A 447 -13.09 5.90 15.22
CA PRO A 447 -13.48 4.46 15.13
C PRO A 447 -14.96 4.23 14.81
N GLU A 448 -15.80 5.25 14.94
CA GLU A 448 -17.22 5.19 14.61
C GLU A 448 -17.52 5.28 13.12
N LEU A 449 -16.56 5.63 12.27
CA LEU A 449 -16.76 5.76 10.83
C LEU A 449 -17.25 4.45 10.21
N ASP A 450 -18.20 4.58 9.29
CA ASP A 450 -18.64 3.56 8.36
C ASP A 450 -18.09 3.91 6.97
N CYS A 451 -17.14 3.13 6.48
CA CYS A 451 -16.37 3.44 5.28
C CYS A 451 -16.70 2.46 4.15
N VAL A 452 -16.72 2.98 2.92
CA VAL A 452 -16.70 2.21 1.67
C VAL A 452 -15.74 2.90 0.72
N SER A 453 -14.81 2.15 0.12
CA SER A 453 -13.97 2.63 -0.98
C SER A 453 -14.46 2.02 -2.29
N LEU A 454 -14.53 2.85 -3.32
CA LEU A 454 -14.93 2.48 -4.69
C LEU A 454 -14.25 3.44 -5.67
N GLY A 455 -14.39 3.18 -6.96
CA GLY A 455 -13.91 4.10 -8.00
C GLY A 455 -14.34 3.69 -9.39
N PRO A 456 -14.03 4.49 -10.40
CA PRO A 456 -14.17 4.12 -11.80
C PRO A 456 -13.02 3.22 -12.25
N ASP A 457 -13.15 2.58 -13.40
CA ASP A 457 -12.06 1.83 -14.02
C ASP A 457 -10.90 2.75 -14.39
N ILE A 458 -9.72 2.46 -13.86
CA ILE A 458 -8.45 3.12 -14.16
C ILE A 458 -7.42 2.05 -14.50
N ASP A 459 -6.94 2.02 -15.74
CA ASP A 459 -5.94 1.07 -16.20
C ASP A 459 -4.52 1.59 -15.96
N GLU A 460 -3.59 0.68 -15.67
CA GLU A 460 -2.14 0.91 -15.62
C GLU A 460 -1.74 2.12 -14.75
N ILE A 461 -2.39 2.27 -13.57
CA ILE A 461 -2.01 3.27 -12.56
C ILE A 461 -0.49 3.26 -12.29
N HIS A 462 0.05 4.38 -11.84
CA HIS A 462 1.48 4.55 -11.53
C HIS A 462 2.42 4.32 -12.72
N THR A 463 1.90 4.36 -13.95
CA THR A 463 2.69 4.31 -15.18
C THR A 463 2.33 5.43 -16.16
N PHE A 464 3.22 5.73 -17.09
CA PHE A 464 2.93 6.68 -18.18
C PHE A 464 1.88 6.19 -19.20
N ARG A 465 1.26 5.04 -18.95
CA ARG A 465 0.17 4.47 -19.76
C ARG A 465 -1.17 4.50 -19.04
N GLU A 466 -1.24 5.13 -17.90
CA GLU A 466 -2.46 5.29 -17.11
C GLU A 466 -3.62 5.83 -17.95
N LYS A 467 -4.81 5.24 -17.76
CA LYS A 467 -6.04 5.57 -18.51
C LYS A 467 -7.25 5.57 -17.60
N LEU A 468 -8.07 6.59 -17.69
CA LEU A 468 -9.37 6.69 -17.01
C LEU A 468 -10.49 6.41 -18.01
N HIS A 469 -11.36 5.48 -17.67
CA HIS A 469 -12.53 5.13 -18.51
C HIS A 469 -13.68 6.12 -18.31
N ILE A 470 -14.11 6.75 -19.41
CA ILE A 470 -15.16 7.80 -19.42
C ILE A 470 -16.51 7.22 -19.00
N ALA A 471 -16.93 6.11 -19.61
CA ALA A 471 -18.22 5.49 -19.30
C ALA A 471 -18.28 4.97 -17.86
N SER A 472 -17.19 4.42 -17.35
CA SER A 472 -17.09 4.02 -15.95
C SER A 472 -17.18 5.22 -15.00
N THR A 473 -16.47 6.32 -15.30
CA THR A 473 -16.57 7.58 -14.54
C THR A 473 -18.00 8.10 -14.48
N GLN A 474 -18.74 8.03 -15.59
CA GLN A 474 -20.16 8.43 -15.64
C GLN A 474 -21.04 7.60 -14.72
N ARG A 475 -20.82 6.28 -14.70
CA ARG A 475 -21.62 5.36 -13.87
C ARG A 475 -21.25 5.49 -12.40
N THR A 476 -19.96 5.66 -12.06
CA THR A 476 -19.50 5.94 -10.67
C THR A 476 -20.09 7.26 -10.16
N TRP A 477 -20.11 8.30 -10.99
CA TRP A 477 -20.78 9.56 -10.66
C TRP A 477 -22.28 9.38 -10.41
N ALA A 478 -22.97 8.60 -11.23
CA ALA A 478 -24.38 8.31 -11.05
C ALA A 478 -24.64 7.54 -9.73
N LEU A 479 -23.78 6.57 -9.39
CA LEU A 479 -23.84 5.85 -8.12
C LEU A 479 -23.65 6.80 -6.94
N LEU A 480 -22.62 7.65 -6.96
CA LEU A 480 -22.33 8.62 -5.90
C LEU A 480 -23.51 9.57 -5.68
N THR A 481 -24.02 10.18 -6.75
CA THR A 481 -25.08 11.18 -6.67
C THR A 481 -26.42 10.59 -6.25
N GLU A 482 -26.78 9.40 -6.71
CA GLU A 482 -28.01 8.72 -6.27
C GLU A 482 -27.88 8.25 -4.80
N THR A 483 -26.68 7.81 -4.37
CA THR A 483 -26.42 7.50 -2.95
C THR A 483 -26.64 8.73 -2.08
N LEU A 484 -26.04 9.88 -2.41
CA LEU A 484 -26.23 11.14 -1.66
C LEU A 484 -27.69 11.56 -1.58
N LYS A 485 -28.43 11.39 -2.66
CA LYS A 485 -29.87 11.71 -2.72
C LYS A 485 -30.71 10.80 -1.81
N ARG A 486 -30.32 9.56 -1.58
CA ARG A 486 -31.05 8.63 -0.68
C ARG A 486 -30.65 8.76 0.79
N MET A 487 -29.56 9.46 1.11
CA MET A 487 -29.15 9.76 2.48
C MET A 487 -30.06 10.84 3.10
N LYS A 488 -31.30 10.48 3.47
CA LYS A 488 -32.31 11.46 3.91
C LYS A 488 -32.83 11.16 5.33
#